data_3adeefaf0ad7558b98236d958fe1db9a
#
_entry.id   3adeefaf0ad7558b98236d958fe1db9a
#
_cell.length_a   1.000
_cell.length_b   1.000
_cell.length_c   1.000
_cell.angle_alpha   90.00
_cell.angle_beta   90.00
_cell.angle_gamma   90.00
#
_symmetry.space_group_name_H-M   'P 1'
#
loop_
_entity.id
_entity.type
_entity.pdbx_description
1 polymer ?
#
loop_
_entity_poly.entity_id
_entity_poly.type
_entity_poly.pdbx_seq_one_letter_code
_entity_poly.pdbx_strand_id
1 'polypeptide(L)'
;MTLLAIDAGNTDTTIGLFDADELVAQFSVSSDERRTSDEWFLTIDAFWRRTQIAEITEIVMCCTVPALGEALRGTFERYFDSVSVWVVGPGVKTGLAIHTD
;
A
#
# COMPACT_ATOMS: atom_id res chain seq x y z
N MET A 1 7.86 -0.45 14.42
CA MET A 1 7.87 -0.18 12.99
C MET A 1 6.57 -0.66 12.37
N THR A 2 5.93 0.19 11.63
CA THR A 2 4.65 -0.13 11.01
C THR A 2 4.78 -0.04 9.50
N LEU A 3 4.43 -1.11 8.82
CA LEU A 3 4.57 -1.21 7.38
C LEU A 3 3.21 -1.28 6.72
N LEU A 4 2.99 -0.40 5.75
CA LEU A 4 1.83 -0.47 4.87
C LEU A 4 2.27 -1.19 3.61
N ALA A 5 1.67 -2.31 3.32
CA ALA A 5 2.01 -3.11 2.14
C ALA A 5 0.84 -3.07 1.15
N ILE A 6 1.15 -2.74 -0.10
CA ILE A 6 0.13 -2.63 -1.15
C ILE A 6 0.51 -3.54 -2.30
N ASP A 7 -0.40 -4.40 -2.67
CA ASP A 7 -0.24 -5.28 -3.83
C ASP A 7 -1.34 -4.91 -4.82
N ALA A 8 -1.00 -4.14 -5.83
CA ALA A 8 -1.97 -3.61 -6.78
C ALA A 8 -1.95 -4.45 -8.05
N GLY A 9 -2.93 -5.31 -8.18
CA GLY A 9 -3.09 -6.17 -9.35
C GLY A 9 -4.12 -5.62 -10.32
N ASN A 10 -4.36 -6.36 -11.39
CA ASN A 10 -5.29 -5.93 -12.43
C ASN A 10 -6.72 -5.81 -11.94
N THR A 11 -7.14 -6.71 -11.09
CA THR A 11 -8.53 -6.77 -10.64
C THR A 11 -8.69 -6.23 -9.24
N ASP A 12 -7.82 -6.63 -8.36
CA ASP A 12 -7.92 -6.28 -6.94
C ASP A 12 -6.62 -5.70 -6.43
N THR A 13 -6.76 -4.78 -5.51
CA THR A 13 -5.63 -4.21 -4.77
C THR A 13 -5.77 -4.64 -3.32
N THR A 14 -4.76 -5.31 -2.81
CA THR A 14 -4.75 -5.78 -1.42
C THR A 14 -3.85 -4.88 -0.61
N ILE A 15 -4.33 -4.46 0.54
CA ILE A 15 -3.61 -3.53 1.42
C ILE A 15 -3.52 -4.17 2.79
N GLY A 16 -2.31 -4.21 3.33
CA GLY A 16 -2.08 -4.79 4.65
C GLY A 16 -1.29 -3.86 5.53
N LEU A 17 -1.53 -3.93 6.82
CA LEU A 17 -0.76 -3.21 7.82
C LEU A 17 -0.07 -4.21 8.73
N PHE A 18 1.23 -4.06 8.83
CA PHE A 18 2.08 -4.90 9.67
C PHE A 18 2.63 -4.08 10.81
N ASP A 19 2.59 -4.64 12.01
CA ASP A 19 3.24 -4.04 13.15
C ASP A 19 4.35 -4.99 13.56
N ALA A 20 5.59 -4.56 13.46
CA ALA A 20 6.75 -5.41 13.54
C ALA A 20 6.60 -6.49 12.46
N ASP A 21 6.57 -7.75 12.81
CA ASP A 21 6.47 -8.82 11.83
C ASP A 21 5.06 -9.40 11.72
N GLU A 22 4.10 -8.78 12.36
CA GLU A 22 2.75 -9.32 12.43
C GLU A 22 1.80 -8.57 11.52
N LEU A 23 1.03 -9.30 10.73
CA LEU A 23 -0.04 -8.70 9.94
C LEU A 23 -1.20 -8.38 10.86
N VAL A 24 -1.44 -7.10 11.06
CA VAL A 24 -2.47 -6.63 11.98
C VAL A 24 -3.83 -6.59 11.31
N ALA A 25 -3.87 -6.15 10.06
CA ALA A 25 -5.12 -5.99 9.35
C ALA A 25 -4.86 -6.02 7.85
N GLN A 26 -5.86 -6.46 7.10
CA GLN A 26 -5.75 -6.56 5.65
C GLN A 26 -7.12 -6.39 5.04
N PHE A 27 -7.19 -5.75 3.89
CA PHE A 27 -8.43 -5.65 3.15
C PHE A 27 -8.11 -5.50 1.65
N SER A 28 -9.13 -5.68 0.83
CA SER A 28 -8.99 -5.57 -0.62
C SER A 28 -10.01 -4.60 -1.16
N VAL A 29 -9.62 -3.88 -2.21
CA VAL A 29 -10.55 -3.04 -2.97
C VAL A 29 -10.37 -3.34 -4.44
N SER A 30 -11.34 -2.97 -5.24
CA SER A 30 -11.23 -3.13 -6.67
C SER A 30 -10.13 -2.23 -7.22
N SER A 31 -9.37 -2.75 -8.18
CA SER A 31 -8.37 -1.95 -8.87
C SER A 31 -9.10 -1.10 -9.92
N ASP A 32 -9.22 0.18 -9.67
CA ASP A 32 -9.89 1.09 -10.58
C ASP A 32 -8.87 2.13 -11.02
N GLU A 33 -8.51 2.08 -12.29
CA GLU A 33 -7.48 2.97 -12.84
C GLU A 33 -7.91 4.44 -12.85
N ARG A 34 -9.20 4.70 -12.69
CA ARG A 34 -9.69 6.07 -12.65
C ARG A 34 -9.63 6.68 -11.26
N ARG A 35 -9.29 5.87 -10.27
CA ARG A 35 -9.21 6.37 -8.90
C ARG A 35 -8.03 7.32 -8.77
N THR A 36 -8.28 8.51 -8.24
CA THR A 36 -7.24 9.51 -8.09
C THR A 36 -6.37 9.23 -6.87
N SER A 37 -5.25 9.94 -6.79
CA SER A 37 -4.38 9.83 -5.62
C SER A 37 -5.11 10.19 -4.33
N ASP A 38 -5.98 11.19 -4.40
CA ASP A 38 -6.75 11.58 -3.22
C ASP A 38 -7.74 10.50 -2.82
N GLU A 39 -8.37 9.86 -3.79
CA GLU A 39 -9.30 8.77 -3.50
C GLU A 39 -8.56 7.57 -2.90
N TRP A 40 -7.39 7.28 -3.39
CA TRP A 40 -6.57 6.22 -2.81
C TRP A 40 -6.21 6.55 -1.36
N PHE A 41 -5.90 7.82 -1.09
CA PHE A 41 -5.60 8.21 0.29
C PHE A 41 -6.82 7.99 1.19
N LEU A 42 -7.99 8.42 0.73
CA LEU A 42 -9.20 8.24 1.53
C LEU A 42 -9.47 6.77 1.83
N THR A 43 -9.21 5.91 0.87
CA THR A 43 -9.39 4.47 1.04
C THR A 43 -8.41 3.92 2.09
N ILE A 44 -7.15 4.29 1.95
CA ILE A 44 -6.12 3.83 2.88
C ILE A 44 -6.38 4.38 4.28
N ASP A 45 -6.73 5.66 4.36
CA ASP A 45 -6.96 6.33 5.63
C ASP A 45 -8.14 5.71 6.38
N ALA A 46 -9.22 5.41 5.67
CA ALA A 46 -10.38 4.80 6.28
C ALA A 46 -10.04 3.43 6.88
N PHE A 47 -9.23 2.65 6.19
CA PHE A 47 -8.77 1.37 6.67
C PHE A 47 -7.83 1.54 7.87
N TRP A 48 -6.88 2.46 7.75
CA TRP A 48 -5.89 2.71 8.79
C TRP A 48 -6.56 3.12 10.10
N ARG A 49 -7.56 3.99 10.00
CA ARG A 49 -8.27 4.47 11.19
C ARG A 49 -9.02 3.36 11.93
N ARG A 50 -9.31 2.29 11.27
CA ARG A 50 -10.01 1.17 11.92
C ARG A 50 -9.04 0.31 12.73
N THR A 51 -7.76 0.49 12.55
CA THR A 51 -6.75 -0.19 13.35
C THR A 51 -6.36 0.71 14.50
N GLN A 52 -5.54 0.21 15.40
CA GLN A 52 -5.07 1.04 16.50
C GLN A 52 -3.65 1.50 16.28
N ILE A 53 -3.20 1.43 15.05
CA ILE A 53 -1.85 1.84 14.69
C ILE A 53 -1.80 3.35 14.57
N ALA A 54 -0.89 3.99 15.33
CA ALA A 54 -0.81 5.44 15.37
C ALA A 54 -0.17 6.01 14.12
N GLU A 55 0.89 5.40 13.63
CA GLU A 55 1.54 5.95 12.44
C GLU A 55 2.17 4.86 11.60
N ILE A 56 2.30 5.16 10.32
CA ILE A 56 2.91 4.29 9.33
C ILE A 56 4.31 4.80 9.10
N THR A 57 5.31 3.93 9.26
CA THR A 57 6.70 4.34 9.14
C THR A 57 7.31 3.93 7.81
N GLU A 58 6.77 2.91 7.15
CA GLU A 58 7.29 2.46 5.87
C GLU A 58 6.15 1.99 4.98
N ILE A 59 6.34 2.14 3.68
CA ILE A 59 5.39 1.66 2.68
C ILE A 59 6.14 0.82 1.67
N VAL A 60 5.57 -0.31 1.29
CA VAL A 60 6.08 -1.08 0.17
C VAL A 60 4.92 -1.34 -0.77
N MET A 61 5.17 -1.19 -2.06
CA MET A 61 4.15 -1.41 -3.07
C MET A 61 4.68 -2.28 -4.19
N CYS A 62 3.90 -3.29 -4.53
CA CYS A 62 4.11 -4.07 -5.74
C CYS A 62 2.94 -3.78 -6.67
N CYS A 63 3.23 -3.37 -7.90
CA CYS A 63 2.16 -2.97 -8.82
C CYS A 63 2.49 -3.45 -10.21
N THR A 64 1.52 -4.11 -10.85
CA THR A 64 1.68 -4.58 -12.21
C THR A 64 0.93 -3.72 -13.22
N VAL A 65 0.23 -2.69 -12.75
CA VAL A 65 -0.58 -1.81 -13.61
C VAL A 65 -0.04 -0.39 -13.50
N PRO A 66 0.58 0.14 -14.55
CA PRO A 66 1.23 1.45 -14.46
C PRO A 66 0.33 2.59 -13.97
N ALA A 67 -0.90 2.63 -14.44
CA ALA A 67 -1.80 3.70 -14.05
C ALA A 67 -2.11 3.67 -12.56
N LEU A 68 -2.26 2.48 -11.99
CA LEU A 68 -2.47 2.34 -10.55
C LEU A 68 -1.22 2.77 -9.79
N GLY A 69 -0.06 2.39 -10.29
CA GLY A 69 1.19 2.73 -9.64
C GLY A 69 1.41 4.23 -9.59
N GLU A 70 1.08 4.92 -10.68
CA GLU A 70 1.23 6.38 -10.71
C GLU A 70 0.31 7.06 -9.71
N ALA A 71 -0.94 6.63 -9.64
CA ALA A 71 -1.89 7.22 -8.71
C ALA A 71 -1.46 6.97 -7.26
N LEU A 72 -1.01 5.77 -6.97
CA LEU A 72 -0.56 5.44 -5.62
C LEU A 72 0.70 6.19 -5.23
N ARG A 73 1.63 6.36 -6.18
CA ARG A 73 2.82 7.17 -5.91
C ARG A 73 2.44 8.60 -5.57
N GLY A 74 1.46 9.14 -6.28
CA GLY A 74 0.95 10.47 -5.96
C GLY A 74 0.38 10.55 -4.55
N THR A 75 -0.29 9.48 -4.13
CA THR A 75 -0.80 9.38 -2.77
C THR A 75 0.34 9.46 -1.75
N PHE A 76 1.39 8.67 -1.99
CA PHE A 76 2.51 8.63 -1.06
C PHE A 76 3.21 9.98 -0.98
N GLU A 77 3.39 10.64 -2.12
CA GLU A 77 4.07 11.94 -2.16
C GLU A 77 3.28 13.01 -1.43
N ARG A 78 1.97 12.98 -1.54
CA ARG A 78 1.14 14.01 -0.94
C ARG A 78 0.87 13.80 0.54
N TYR A 79 0.64 12.56 0.92
CA TYR A 79 0.10 12.28 2.26
C TYR A 79 1.07 11.51 3.15
N PHE A 80 2.14 10.98 2.58
CA PHE A 80 3.11 10.19 3.33
C PHE A 80 4.53 10.62 3.00
N ASP A 81 4.73 11.92 2.88
CA ASP A 81 6.02 12.43 2.39
C ASP A 81 7.18 12.17 3.33
N SER A 82 6.91 11.90 4.59
CA SER A 82 7.98 11.59 5.55
C SER A 82 8.20 10.09 5.71
N VAL A 83 7.50 9.28 4.94
CA VAL A 83 7.55 7.82 5.06
C VAL A 83 8.44 7.27 3.96
N SER A 84 9.27 6.28 4.31
CA SER A 84 10.10 5.60 3.31
C SER A 84 9.21 4.73 2.44
N VAL A 85 9.35 4.87 1.12
CA VAL A 85 8.53 4.14 0.17
C VAL A 85 9.41 3.26 -0.71
N TRP A 86 9.06 1.99 -0.79
CA TRP A 86 9.77 1.02 -1.62
C TRP A 86 8.81 0.51 -2.68
N VAL A 87 9.19 0.61 -3.94
CA VAL A 87 8.37 0.14 -5.05
C VAL A 87 9.07 -1.05 -5.67
N VAL A 88 8.33 -2.15 -5.79
CA VAL A 88 8.87 -3.40 -6.29
C VAL A 88 8.19 -3.71 -7.61
N GLY A 89 8.97 -3.97 -8.65
CA GLY A 89 8.42 -4.34 -9.94
C GLY A 89 8.05 -5.81 -9.99
N PRO A 90 7.29 -6.19 -11.02
CA PRO A 90 6.94 -7.60 -11.20
C PRO A 90 8.21 -8.43 -11.37
N GLY A 91 8.22 -9.58 -10.75
CA GLY A 91 9.33 -10.49 -10.88
C GLY A 91 10.52 -10.16 -10.02
N VAL A 92 10.51 -9.05 -9.32
CA VAL A 92 11.59 -8.70 -8.42
C VAL A 92 11.30 -9.30 -7.06
N LYS A 93 12.21 -10.10 -6.57
CA LYS A 93 12.09 -10.67 -5.24
C LYS A 93 12.79 -9.79 -4.26
N THR A 94 12.11 -9.45 -3.21
CA THR A 94 12.72 -8.67 -2.14
C THR A 94 12.84 -9.56 -0.93
N GLY A 95 13.66 -9.19 -0.02
CA GLY A 95 13.74 -9.90 1.22
C GLY A 95 12.66 -9.52 2.19
N LEU A 96 11.73 -8.70 1.76
CA LEU A 96 10.66 -8.27 2.65
C LEU A 96 9.64 -9.37 2.77
N ALA A 97 9.26 -9.65 3.97
CA ALA A 97 8.36 -10.75 4.23
C ALA A 97 6.92 -10.34 4.13
N ILE A 98 6.64 -9.43 3.23
CA ILE A 98 5.31 -8.95 3.11
C ILE A 98 4.54 -9.61 2.01
N HIS A 99 5.22 -10.24 1.11
CA HIS A 99 4.47 -10.88 0.09
C HIS A 99 3.91 -12.12 0.67
N THR A 100 2.77 -12.39 0.32
CA THR A 100 2.04 -13.45 0.92
C THR A 100 2.11 -14.67 0.08
N ASP A 101 2.86 -14.74 -0.81
CA ASP A 101 2.93 -15.91 -1.61
C ASP A 101 2.37 -17.16 -1.07
#